data_330ce3514eda7428a4915290d8e5b00e
#
_entry.id   330ce3514eda7428a4915290d8e5b00e
#
_cell.length_a   1.000
_cell.length_b   1.000
_cell.length_c   1.000
_cell.angle_alpha   90.00
_cell.angle_beta   90.00
_cell.angle_gamma   90.00
#
_symmetry.space_group_name_H-M   'P 1'
#
loop_
_entity.id
_entity.type
_entity.pdbx_description
1 polymer ?
#
loop_
_entity_poly.entity_id
_entity_poly.type
_entity_poly.pdbx_seq_one_letter_code
_entity_poly.pdbx_strand_id
1 'polypeptide(L)'
;KQILHDLEILSDAVEQVNLRLQWRGEEPVQAGRIVEVLIERKLRELPRMAKEVLEICEQKGLHLEAGEVKLFQSIGDFVLHPLSSLVSGEADQVRQLVVDLKEWISNVEDRMKRKSEVYLRYAVNSEVYATGSITVDGQGCFNTLLSSGDRVTVKGEPGVFRGGQIIAANEVYIKELGSEAGALTKVDVREDRRVVCERILGSTLIGIGRRSVRIDEPRRSLVVWMDKDRRIRMR
;
A
#
# COMPACT_ATOMS: atom_id res chain seq x y z
N LYS A 1 9.91 -3.98 1.46
CA LYS A 1 11.37 -3.89 1.67
C LYS A 1 11.78 -4.52 3.01
N GLN A 2 11.08 -4.24 4.12
CA GLN A 2 11.43 -4.85 5.41
C GLN A 2 11.32 -6.40 5.37
N ILE A 3 10.24 -6.93 4.82
CA ILE A 3 10.08 -8.39 4.64
C ILE A 3 11.22 -8.98 3.81
N LEU A 4 11.64 -8.31 2.74
CA LEU A 4 12.78 -8.75 1.93
C LEU A 4 14.06 -8.84 2.78
N HIS A 5 14.36 -7.78 3.53
CA HIS A 5 15.53 -7.74 4.40
C HIS A 5 15.50 -8.87 5.44
N ASP A 6 14.34 -9.12 6.06
CA ASP A 6 14.17 -10.17 7.05
C ASP A 6 14.31 -11.57 6.42
N LEU A 7 13.82 -11.79 5.20
CA LEU A 7 14.01 -13.02 4.44
C LEU A 7 15.48 -13.24 4.03
N GLU A 8 16.21 -12.18 3.68
CA GLU A 8 17.65 -12.24 3.43
C GLU A 8 18.40 -12.72 4.69
N ILE A 9 18.10 -12.14 5.85
CA ILE A 9 18.67 -12.59 7.13
C ILE A 9 18.40 -14.07 7.39
N LEU A 10 17.17 -14.54 7.12
CA LEU A 10 16.82 -15.94 7.29
C LEU A 10 17.60 -16.84 6.31
N SER A 11 17.69 -16.45 5.04
CA SER A 11 18.44 -17.19 4.02
C SER A 11 19.92 -17.33 4.39
N ASP A 12 20.56 -16.21 4.74
CA ASP A 12 21.97 -16.20 5.12
C ASP A 12 22.24 -17.03 6.38
N ALA A 13 21.34 -16.96 7.36
CA ALA A 13 21.49 -17.74 8.60
C ALA A 13 21.37 -19.24 8.37
N VAL A 14 20.42 -19.68 7.55
CA VAL A 14 20.26 -21.09 7.18
C VAL A 14 21.53 -21.61 6.49
N GLU A 15 22.05 -20.85 5.53
CA GLU A 15 23.28 -21.21 4.81
C GLU A 15 24.48 -21.30 5.76
N GLN A 16 24.68 -20.28 6.60
CA GLN A 16 25.82 -20.24 7.55
C GLN A 16 25.78 -21.37 8.58
N VAL A 17 24.59 -21.72 9.10
CA VAL A 17 24.46 -22.82 10.05
C VAL A 17 24.81 -24.14 9.38
N ASN A 18 24.26 -24.42 8.20
CA ASN A 18 24.50 -25.66 7.48
C ASN A 18 25.99 -25.82 7.07
N LEU A 19 26.64 -24.73 6.62
CA LEU A 19 28.07 -24.73 6.33
C LEU A 19 28.91 -25.07 7.56
N ARG A 20 28.57 -24.48 8.74
CA ARG A 20 29.30 -24.78 9.99
C ARG A 20 29.12 -26.21 10.46
N LEU A 21 27.94 -26.80 10.31
CA LEU A 21 27.66 -28.20 10.65
C LEU A 21 28.44 -29.15 9.73
N GLN A 22 28.43 -28.86 8.43
CA GLN A 22 29.21 -29.62 7.44
C GLN A 22 30.71 -29.61 7.77
N TRP A 23 31.27 -28.47 8.18
CA TRP A 23 32.68 -28.37 8.58
C TRP A 23 33.02 -29.18 9.84
N ARG A 24 32.02 -29.43 10.70
CA ARG A 24 32.15 -30.27 11.89
C ARG A 24 31.86 -31.76 11.64
N GLY A 25 31.46 -32.12 10.43
CA GLY A 25 31.02 -33.48 10.10
C GLY A 25 29.68 -33.84 10.75
N GLU A 26 28.89 -32.85 11.15
CA GLU A 26 27.56 -33.01 11.74
C GLU A 26 26.49 -32.98 10.64
N GLU A 27 25.37 -33.69 10.86
CA GLU A 27 24.26 -33.67 9.92
C GLU A 27 23.60 -32.26 9.85
N PRO A 28 23.13 -31.83 8.66
CA PRO A 28 22.45 -30.56 8.50
C PRO A 28 21.15 -30.55 9.32
N VAL A 29 20.92 -29.43 10.02
CA VAL A 29 19.67 -29.19 10.74
C VAL A 29 18.61 -28.73 9.74
N GLN A 30 17.37 -29.16 9.94
CA GLN A 30 16.23 -28.70 9.12
C GLN A 30 16.15 -27.18 9.12
N ALA A 31 16.14 -26.58 7.95
CA ALA A 31 16.10 -25.11 7.79
C ALA A 31 14.88 -24.50 8.49
N GLY A 32 13.74 -25.18 8.47
CA GLY A 32 12.53 -24.74 9.17
C GLY A 32 12.73 -24.51 10.67
N ARG A 33 13.54 -25.31 11.34
CA ARG A 33 13.88 -25.10 12.75
C ARG A 33 14.75 -23.88 12.99
N ILE A 34 15.71 -23.62 12.10
CA ILE A 34 16.57 -22.43 12.16
C ILE A 34 15.70 -21.19 11.99
N VAL A 35 14.82 -21.22 11.01
CA VAL A 35 13.87 -20.13 10.69
C VAL A 35 12.93 -19.87 11.87
N GLU A 36 12.32 -20.91 12.44
CA GLU A 36 11.42 -20.80 13.60
C GLU A 36 12.10 -20.08 14.78
N VAL A 37 13.30 -20.53 15.16
CA VAL A 37 14.07 -19.93 16.26
C VAL A 37 14.43 -18.46 15.97
N LEU A 38 14.76 -18.12 14.73
CA LEU A 38 15.10 -16.76 14.37
C LEU A 38 13.88 -15.83 14.37
N ILE A 39 12.75 -16.31 13.88
CA ILE A 39 11.48 -15.58 13.93
C ILE A 39 11.11 -15.28 15.39
N GLU A 40 11.13 -16.30 16.26
CA GLU A 40 10.77 -16.12 17.67
C GLU A 40 11.70 -15.16 18.43
N ARG A 41 12.99 -15.18 18.12
CA ARG A 41 13.99 -14.42 18.88
C ARG A 41 14.32 -13.05 18.31
N LYS A 42 14.41 -12.92 17.00
CA LYS A 42 14.95 -11.72 16.34
C LYS A 42 13.97 -11.04 15.38
N LEU A 43 13.09 -11.78 14.72
CA LEU A 43 12.24 -11.29 13.64
C LEU A 43 10.74 -11.39 14.02
N ARG A 44 10.40 -11.02 15.24
CA ARG A 44 9.04 -11.18 15.83
C ARG A 44 7.95 -10.42 15.06
N GLU A 45 8.32 -9.38 14.35
CA GLU A 45 7.37 -8.57 13.54
C GLU A 45 7.08 -9.21 12.18
N LEU A 46 7.96 -10.08 11.68
CA LEU A 46 7.85 -10.68 10.36
C LEU A 46 6.52 -11.43 10.14
N PRO A 47 6.05 -12.29 11.08
CA PRO A 47 4.75 -12.95 10.92
C PRO A 47 3.58 -12.00 10.84
N ARG A 48 3.61 -10.89 11.58
CA ARG A 48 2.58 -9.86 11.52
C ARG A 48 2.58 -9.17 10.17
N MET A 49 3.75 -8.77 9.68
CA MET A 49 3.89 -8.13 8.35
C MET A 49 3.44 -9.06 7.22
N ALA A 50 3.77 -10.36 7.31
CA ALA A 50 3.32 -11.36 6.33
C ALA A 50 1.79 -11.47 6.30
N LYS A 51 1.12 -11.52 7.47
CA LYS A 51 -0.34 -11.51 7.55
C LYS A 51 -0.95 -10.24 6.98
N GLU A 52 -0.42 -9.07 7.33
CA GLU A 52 -0.89 -7.79 6.78
C GLU A 52 -0.81 -7.76 5.24
N VAL A 53 0.26 -8.31 4.66
CA VAL A 53 0.39 -8.40 3.19
C VAL A 53 -0.64 -9.37 2.61
N LEU A 54 -0.86 -10.54 3.21
CA LEU A 54 -1.88 -11.49 2.74
C LEU A 54 -3.28 -10.86 2.80
N GLU A 55 -3.63 -10.18 3.89
CA GLU A 55 -4.90 -9.46 4.02
C GLU A 55 -5.08 -8.39 2.94
N ILE A 56 -4.00 -7.65 2.62
CA ILE A 56 -4.03 -6.68 1.52
C ILE A 56 -4.25 -7.36 0.17
N CYS A 57 -3.61 -8.52 -0.07
CA CYS A 57 -3.78 -9.28 -1.31
C CYS A 57 -5.22 -9.81 -1.50
N GLU A 58 -5.94 -10.05 -0.41
CA GLU A 58 -7.34 -10.51 -0.43
C GLU A 58 -8.35 -9.36 -0.58
N GLN A 59 -7.94 -8.11 -0.37
CA GLN A 59 -8.84 -6.96 -0.49
C GLN A 59 -9.32 -6.79 -1.94
N LYS A 60 -10.63 -6.62 -2.10
CA LYS A 60 -11.24 -6.30 -3.39
C LYS A 60 -10.70 -4.97 -3.92
N GLY A 61 -10.17 -4.97 -5.13
CA GLY A 61 -9.64 -3.77 -5.81
C GLY A 61 -8.13 -3.79 -6.01
N LEU A 62 -7.39 -4.72 -5.44
CA LEU A 62 -5.99 -4.92 -5.79
C LEU A 62 -5.91 -5.91 -6.96
N HIS A 63 -5.59 -5.41 -8.15
CA HIS A 63 -5.39 -6.25 -9.33
C HIS A 63 -3.98 -6.86 -9.31
N LEU A 64 -3.83 -7.94 -8.56
CA LEU A 64 -2.61 -8.75 -8.56
C LEU A 64 -2.73 -9.85 -9.62
N GLU A 65 -1.64 -10.11 -10.32
CA GLU A 65 -1.55 -11.27 -11.22
C GLU A 65 -1.49 -12.57 -10.40
N ALA A 66 -1.92 -13.68 -10.98
CA ALA A 66 -1.93 -14.97 -10.29
C ALA A 66 -0.54 -15.37 -9.75
N GLY A 67 0.54 -14.99 -10.44
CA GLY A 67 1.91 -15.21 -10.01
C GLY A 67 2.28 -14.38 -8.77
N GLU A 68 1.81 -13.15 -8.68
CA GLU A 68 2.05 -12.27 -7.52
C GLU A 68 1.33 -12.78 -6.27
N VAL A 69 0.08 -13.21 -6.43
CA VAL A 69 -0.70 -13.84 -5.33
C VAL A 69 0.01 -15.08 -4.81
N LYS A 70 0.47 -15.95 -5.72
CA LYS A 70 1.20 -17.17 -5.35
C LYS A 70 2.50 -16.87 -4.62
N LEU A 71 3.26 -15.86 -5.03
CA LEU A 71 4.48 -15.44 -4.35
C LEU A 71 4.19 -15.03 -2.89
N PHE A 72 3.20 -14.18 -2.67
CA PHE A 72 2.85 -13.73 -1.31
C PHE A 72 2.28 -14.85 -0.45
N GLN A 73 1.49 -15.76 -1.02
CA GLN A 73 1.05 -16.98 -0.32
C GLN A 73 2.25 -17.82 0.10
N SER A 74 3.21 -18.08 -0.80
CA SER A 74 4.41 -18.84 -0.49
C SER A 74 5.25 -18.20 0.62
N ILE A 75 5.39 -16.86 0.61
CA ILE A 75 6.06 -16.13 1.69
C ILE A 75 5.27 -16.25 3.00
N GLY A 76 3.96 -16.13 2.96
CA GLY A 76 3.10 -16.29 4.12
C GLY A 76 3.21 -17.69 4.73
N ASP A 77 3.09 -18.73 3.92
CA ASP A 77 3.22 -20.12 4.35
C ASP A 77 4.60 -20.38 4.97
N PHE A 78 5.67 -19.90 4.34
CA PHE A 78 7.02 -20.03 4.85
C PHE A 78 7.21 -19.34 6.20
N VAL A 79 6.71 -18.12 6.37
CA VAL A 79 6.89 -17.32 7.60
C VAL A 79 5.99 -17.80 8.74
N LEU A 80 4.76 -18.20 8.43
CA LEU A 80 3.76 -18.58 9.44
C LEU A 80 3.86 -20.06 9.84
N HIS A 81 4.35 -20.91 8.94
CA HIS A 81 4.43 -22.36 9.11
C HIS A 81 5.79 -22.92 8.64
N PRO A 82 6.92 -22.45 9.20
CA PRO A 82 8.26 -22.79 8.68
C PRO A 82 8.59 -24.28 8.73
N LEU A 83 8.05 -25.02 9.70
CA LEU A 83 8.32 -26.46 9.82
C LEU A 83 7.58 -27.33 8.79
N SER A 84 6.43 -26.89 8.31
CA SER A 84 5.60 -27.63 7.36
C SER A 84 5.83 -27.25 5.91
N SER A 85 6.31 -26.03 5.66
CA SER A 85 6.55 -25.51 4.32
C SER A 85 7.87 -25.97 3.69
N LEU A 86 8.80 -26.47 4.49
CA LEU A 86 10.15 -26.87 4.08
C LEU A 86 10.32 -28.41 4.15
N VAL A 87 10.02 -29.14 3.08
CA VAL A 87 9.97 -30.61 3.08
C VAL A 87 11.19 -31.32 2.43
N SER A 88 12.08 -30.66 1.77
CA SER A 88 13.40 -31.14 1.31
C SER A 88 14.02 -30.21 0.25
N GLY A 89 15.28 -29.87 0.37
CA GLY A 89 15.94 -28.84 -0.47
C GLY A 89 15.86 -27.44 0.13
N GLU A 90 15.79 -27.34 1.38
CA GLU A 90 15.26 -26.29 2.27
C GLU A 90 15.96 -24.93 2.14
N ALA A 91 17.28 -24.89 1.98
CA ALA A 91 18.03 -23.63 1.84
C ALA A 91 17.77 -22.94 0.48
N ASP A 92 17.63 -23.74 -0.57
CA ASP A 92 17.39 -23.22 -1.92
C ASP A 92 15.98 -22.63 -2.07
N GLN A 93 14.99 -23.15 -1.35
CA GLN A 93 13.63 -22.59 -1.36
C GLN A 93 13.59 -21.21 -0.72
N VAL A 94 14.27 -21.00 0.42
CA VAL A 94 14.35 -19.68 1.05
C VAL A 94 15.06 -18.69 0.14
N ARG A 95 16.16 -19.13 -0.49
CA ARG A 95 16.90 -18.32 -1.44
C ARG A 95 16.04 -17.95 -2.66
N GLN A 96 15.23 -18.88 -3.17
CA GLN A 96 14.34 -18.62 -4.30
C GLN A 96 13.27 -17.59 -3.93
N LEU A 97 12.64 -17.66 -2.74
CA LEU A 97 11.69 -16.65 -2.27
C LEU A 97 12.32 -15.25 -2.20
N VAL A 98 13.57 -15.15 -1.77
CA VAL A 98 14.32 -13.87 -1.76
C VAL A 98 14.52 -13.34 -3.18
N VAL A 99 14.91 -14.22 -4.12
CA VAL A 99 15.10 -13.84 -5.53
C VAL A 99 13.79 -13.37 -6.16
N ASP A 100 12.73 -14.15 -6.00
CA ASP A 100 11.41 -13.86 -6.57
C ASP A 100 10.84 -12.54 -6.01
N LEU A 101 11.01 -12.30 -4.71
CA LEU A 101 10.57 -11.06 -4.09
C LEU A 101 11.39 -9.84 -4.54
N LYS A 102 12.71 -10.01 -4.76
CA LYS A 102 13.56 -8.96 -5.34
C LYS A 102 13.13 -8.59 -6.75
N GLU A 103 12.89 -9.60 -7.57
CA GLU A 103 12.43 -9.39 -8.94
C GLU A 103 11.07 -8.69 -8.97
N TRP A 104 10.14 -9.15 -8.13
CA TRP A 104 8.84 -8.49 -8.00
C TRP A 104 8.96 -7.03 -7.57
N ILE A 105 9.78 -6.71 -6.56
CA ILE A 105 10.01 -5.32 -6.10
C ILE A 105 10.59 -4.48 -7.24
N SER A 106 11.58 -5.00 -7.97
CA SER A 106 12.19 -4.30 -9.11
C SER A 106 11.17 -4.02 -10.21
N ASN A 107 10.34 -5.00 -10.55
CA ASN A 107 9.29 -4.87 -11.56
C ASN A 107 8.22 -3.83 -11.14
N VAL A 108 7.84 -3.81 -9.86
CA VAL A 108 6.92 -2.79 -9.32
C VAL A 108 7.55 -1.41 -9.36
N GLU A 109 8.81 -1.27 -8.93
CA GLU A 109 9.52 0.01 -8.98
C GLU A 109 9.64 0.55 -10.40
N ASP A 110 9.90 -0.31 -11.39
CA ASP A 110 9.96 0.08 -12.80
C ASP A 110 8.60 0.46 -13.37
N ARG A 111 7.54 -0.26 -13.00
CA ARG A 111 6.15 0.13 -13.32
C ARG A 111 5.80 1.48 -12.71
N MET A 112 6.22 1.75 -11.48
CA MET A 112 5.98 3.03 -10.79
C MET A 112 6.75 4.20 -11.39
N LYS A 113 7.89 3.97 -12.06
CA LYS A 113 8.63 5.00 -12.81
C LYS A 113 7.88 5.46 -14.06
N ARG A 114 7.08 4.59 -14.68
CA ARG A 114 6.23 4.91 -15.82
C ARG A 114 4.95 5.58 -15.34
N LYS A 115 4.92 6.90 -15.38
CA LYS A 115 3.73 7.66 -14.99
C LYS A 115 2.74 7.71 -16.15
N SER A 116 1.57 7.09 -15.95
CA SER A 116 0.43 7.20 -16.86
C SER A 116 -0.55 8.21 -16.32
N GLU A 117 -0.87 9.23 -17.10
CA GLU A 117 -1.85 10.25 -16.73
C GLU A 117 -3.23 9.88 -17.24
N VAL A 118 -4.25 10.21 -16.46
CA VAL A 118 -5.66 9.99 -16.82
C VAL A 118 -6.39 11.33 -16.83
N TYR A 119 -7.09 11.60 -17.92
CA TYR A 119 -7.93 12.78 -18.10
C TYR A 119 -9.38 12.35 -18.26
N LEU A 120 -10.24 12.88 -17.40
CA LEU A 120 -11.67 12.58 -17.36
C LEU A 120 -12.48 13.88 -17.40
N ARG A 121 -13.72 13.79 -17.88
CA ARG A 121 -14.70 14.88 -17.73
C ARG A 121 -15.77 14.54 -16.70
N TYR A 122 -16.05 13.25 -16.54
CA TYR A 122 -17.13 12.75 -15.70
C TYR A 122 -16.92 11.27 -15.38
N ALA A 123 -17.24 10.86 -14.14
CA ALA A 123 -17.27 9.45 -13.74
C ALA A 123 -18.34 9.20 -12.67
N VAL A 124 -19.04 8.09 -12.75
CA VAL A 124 -20.08 7.66 -11.80
C VAL A 124 -19.95 6.18 -11.52
N ASN A 125 -20.01 5.81 -10.23
CA ASN A 125 -19.95 4.41 -9.79
C ASN A 125 -18.76 3.66 -10.42
N SER A 126 -17.59 4.32 -10.48
CA SER A 126 -16.43 3.87 -11.22
C SER A 126 -15.20 3.80 -10.35
N GLU A 127 -14.22 3.02 -10.78
CA GLU A 127 -12.89 2.99 -10.18
C GLU A 127 -11.86 3.40 -11.24
N VAL A 128 -11.01 4.36 -10.91
CA VAL A 128 -10.00 4.92 -11.82
C VAL A 128 -8.64 4.87 -11.14
N TYR A 129 -7.69 4.20 -11.77
CA TYR A 129 -6.33 4.04 -11.28
C TYR A 129 -5.34 4.63 -12.27
N ALA A 130 -4.36 5.40 -11.76
CA ALA A 130 -3.26 5.93 -12.54
C ALA A 130 -1.95 5.86 -11.76
N THR A 131 -0.87 5.48 -12.40
CA THR A 131 0.48 5.56 -11.80
C THR A 131 1.01 6.99 -11.74
N GLY A 132 0.51 7.88 -12.59
CA GLY A 132 0.72 9.33 -12.56
C GLY A 132 -0.48 10.09 -12.02
N SER A 133 -0.75 11.25 -12.58
CA SER A 133 -1.83 12.15 -12.14
C SER A 133 -3.19 11.80 -12.74
N ILE A 134 -4.25 12.08 -12.00
CA ILE A 134 -5.63 12.04 -12.49
C ILE A 134 -6.16 13.47 -12.54
N THR A 135 -6.63 13.90 -13.71
CA THR A 135 -7.28 15.19 -13.90
C THR A 135 -8.72 14.98 -14.33
N VAL A 136 -9.65 15.52 -13.54
CA VAL A 136 -11.08 15.59 -13.88
C VAL A 136 -11.39 17.02 -14.24
N ASP A 137 -11.66 17.28 -15.53
CA ASP A 137 -11.94 18.64 -16.05
C ASP A 137 -13.33 18.69 -16.70
N GLY A 138 -14.35 18.83 -15.86
CA GLY A 138 -15.73 18.87 -16.30
C GLY A 138 -16.72 18.78 -15.14
N GLN A 139 -17.75 17.96 -15.29
CA GLN A 139 -18.81 17.86 -14.27
C GLN A 139 -18.29 17.33 -12.93
N GLY A 140 -17.38 16.34 -12.97
CA GLY A 140 -16.78 15.76 -11.77
C GLY A 140 -17.09 14.27 -11.59
N CYS A 141 -17.00 13.79 -10.36
CA CYS A 141 -17.15 12.37 -10.05
C CYS A 141 -18.18 12.15 -8.93
N PHE A 142 -18.93 11.05 -9.04
CA PHE A 142 -19.97 10.66 -8.10
C PHE A 142 -19.79 9.18 -7.73
N ASN A 143 -19.74 8.88 -6.44
CA ASN A 143 -19.55 7.53 -5.90
C ASN A 143 -18.41 6.77 -6.61
N THR A 144 -17.27 7.42 -6.72
CA THR A 144 -16.13 6.97 -7.55
C THR A 144 -14.88 6.83 -6.69
N LEU A 145 -14.06 5.81 -6.98
CA LEU A 145 -12.70 5.72 -6.45
C LEU A 145 -11.72 6.30 -7.47
N LEU A 146 -10.95 7.31 -7.06
CA LEU A 146 -9.80 7.81 -7.81
C LEU A 146 -8.51 7.46 -7.04
N SER A 147 -7.65 6.63 -7.61
CA SER A 147 -6.38 6.24 -7.01
C SER A 147 -5.21 6.66 -7.90
N SER A 148 -4.38 7.57 -7.41
CA SER A 148 -3.29 8.20 -8.16
C SER A 148 -1.94 7.99 -7.49
N GLY A 149 -0.95 7.57 -8.26
CA GLY A 149 0.45 7.50 -7.84
C GLY A 149 1.13 8.87 -7.76
N ASP A 150 0.43 9.95 -8.12
CA ASP A 150 0.93 11.32 -8.02
C ASP A 150 -0.16 12.24 -7.44
N ARG A 151 -0.86 12.99 -8.27
CA ARG A 151 -1.78 14.08 -7.91
C ARG A 151 -3.17 13.80 -8.46
N VAL A 152 -4.19 14.21 -7.70
CA VAL A 152 -5.57 14.26 -8.20
C VAL A 152 -6.02 15.70 -8.26
N THR A 153 -6.51 16.12 -9.42
CA THR A 153 -7.06 17.46 -9.66
C THR A 153 -8.49 17.33 -10.17
N VAL A 154 -9.45 17.82 -9.40
CA VAL A 154 -10.86 17.90 -9.82
C VAL A 154 -11.20 19.38 -10.02
N LYS A 155 -11.29 19.79 -11.28
CA LYS A 155 -11.56 21.14 -11.73
C LYS A 155 -12.63 21.12 -12.82
N GLY A 156 -12.98 22.24 -13.38
CA GLY A 156 -13.99 22.35 -14.43
C GLY A 156 -15.30 22.92 -13.89
N GLU A 157 -16.38 22.73 -14.63
CA GLU A 157 -17.69 23.28 -14.28
C GLU A 157 -18.73 22.15 -14.21
N PRO A 158 -19.28 21.88 -13.00
CA PRO A 158 -19.00 22.50 -11.71
C PRO A 158 -17.76 21.96 -10.98
N GLY A 159 -17.09 20.89 -11.44
CA GLY A 159 -15.87 20.33 -10.84
C GLY A 159 -16.08 19.73 -9.46
N VAL A 160 -17.07 18.85 -9.32
CA VAL A 160 -17.47 18.27 -8.04
C VAL A 160 -16.91 16.87 -7.81
N PHE A 161 -16.66 16.54 -6.54
CA PHE A 161 -16.42 15.17 -6.11
C PHE A 161 -17.34 14.83 -4.93
N ARG A 162 -18.31 13.93 -5.15
CA ARG A 162 -19.37 13.59 -4.18
C ARG A 162 -19.51 12.09 -4.01
N GLY A 163 -19.33 11.62 -2.78
CA GLY A 163 -19.31 10.18 -2.45
C GLY A 163 -18.09 9.47 -3.00
N GLY A 164 -17.73 8.34 -2.40
CA GLY A 164 -16.56 7.56 -2.78
C GLY A 164 -15.25 8.06 -2.16
N GLN A 165 -14.13 7.79 -2.81
CA GLN A 165 -12.81 8.01 -2.21
C GLN A 165 -11.78 8.52 -3.23
N ILE A 166 -10.93 9.45 -2.80
CA ILE A 166 -9.71 9.84 -3.50
C ILE A 166 -8.51 9.35 -2.68
N ILE A 167 -7.57 8.69 -3.33
CA ILE A 167 -6.26 8.32 -2.78
C ILE A 167 -5.19 8.92 -3.68
N ALA A 168 -4.32 9.77 -3.14
CA ALA A 168 -3.24 10.36 -3.91
C ALA A 168 -1.90 10.28 -3.17
N ALA A 169 -0.83 9.97 -3.91
CA ALA A 169 0.51 9.94 -3.33
C ALA A 169 1.04 11.34 -3.01
N ASN A 170 0.58 12.36 -3.73
CA ASN A 170 0.99 13.74 -3.54
C ASN A 170 -0.21 14.64 -3.16
N GLU A 171 -0.45 15.69 -3.92
CA GLU A 171 -1.44 16.71 -3.62
C GLU A 171 -2.81 16.38 -4.21
N VAL A 172 -3.85 16.76 -3.50
CA VAL A 172 -5.22 16.73 -4.02
C VAL A 172 -5.75 18.16 -4.09
N TYR A 173 -6.25 18.54 -5.27
CA TYR A 173 -6.97 19.80 -5.49
C TYR A 173 -8.38 19.50 -5.98
N ILE A 174 -9.38 20.07 -5.32
CA ILE A 174 -10.79 19.87 -5.66
C ILE A 174 -11.52 21.21 -5.60
N LYS A 175 -12.28 21.51 -6.65
CA LYS A 175 -13.10 22.72 -6.67
C LYS A 175 -14.26 22.60 -5.68
N GLU A 176 -15.07 21.54 -5.76
CA GLU A 176 -16.15 21.28 -4.81
C GLU A 176 -16.10 19.84 -4.28
N LEU A 177 -15.98 19.66 -2.97
CA LEU A 177 -15.85 18.37 -2.28
C LEU A 177 -17.01 18.12 -1.33
N GLY A 178 -17.53 16.90 -1.32
CA GLY A 178 -18.56 16.48 -0.37
C GLY A 178 -19.98 16.64 -0.90
N SER A 179 -20.96 16.35 -0.06
CA SER A 179 -22.38 16.30 -0.44
C SER A 179 -23.28 16.89 0.64
N GLU A 180 -24.21 17.74 0.26
CA GLU A 180 -25.29 18.19 1.14
C GLU A 180 -26.25 17.06 1.54
N ALA A 181 -26.39 16.05 0.69
CA ALA A 181 -27.22 14.87 0.96
C ALA A 181 -26.58 13.86 1.94
N GLY A 182 -25.42 14.17 2.52
CA GLY A 182 -24.79 13.34 3.54
C GLY A 182 -24.01 12.13 3.02
N ALA A 183 -23.79 11.97 1.72
CA ALA A 183 -22.95 10.92 1.18
C ALA A 183 -21.51 11.11 1.65
N LEU A 184 -20.96 10.11 2.36
CA LEU A 184 -19.60 10.16 2.86
C LEU A 184 -18.61 10.26 1.71
N THR A 185 -17.76 11.27 1.78
CA THR A 185 -16.69 11.50 0.81
C THR A 185 -15.35 11.43 1.52
N LYS A 186 -14.41 10.63 1.00
CA LYS A 186 -13.12 10.40 1.63
C LYS A 186 -11.98 10.86 0.74
N VAL A 187 -10.98 11.53 1.32
CA VAL A 187 -9.75 11.95 0.63
C VAL A 187 -8.56 11.56 1.47
N ASP A 188 -7.64 10.78 0.92
CA ASP A 188 -6.43 10.33 1.60
C ASP A 188 -5.18 10.76 0.82
N VAL A 189 -4.22 11.37 1.53
CA VAL A 189 -2.89 11.73 1.01
C VAL A 189 -1.79 11.30 1.97
N ARG A 190 -0.54 11.29 1.50
CA ARG A 190 0.62 10.99 2.35
C ARG A 190 0.83 12.05 3.43
N GLU A 191 1.59 11.71 4.48
CA GLU A 191 1.80 12.51 5.68
C GLU A 191 2.42 13.89 5.41
N ASP A 192 3.27 14.01 4.41
CA ASP A 192 3.97 15.24 4.03
C ASP A 192 3.24 16.05 2.94
N ARG A 193 1.98 15.74 2.69
CA ARG A 193 1.19 16.33 1.59
C ARG A 193 -0.02 17.11 2.11
N ARG A 194 -0.74 17.74 1.18
CA ARG A 194 -1.89 18.58 1.50
C ARG A 194 -3.07 18.31 0.60
N VAL A 195 -4.24 18.64 1.12
CA VAL A 195 -5.51 18.68 0.39
C VAL A 195 -5.97 20.14 0.28
N VAL A 196 -6.30 20.56 -0.91
CA VAL A 196 -6.77 21.92 -1.21
C VAL A 196 -8.17 21.81 -1.79
N CYS A 197 -9.13 22.51 -1.19
CA CYS A 197 -10.51 22.57 -1.67
C CYS A 197 -10.97 24.04 -1.76
N GLU A 198 -11.59 24.45 -2.88
CA GLU A 198 -12.21 25.75 -2.96
C GLU A 198 -13.52 25.81 -2.16
N ARG A 199 -14.28 24.72 -2.19
CA ARG A 199 -15.53 24.58 -1.43
C ARG A 199 -15.68 23.15 -0.90
N ILE A 200 -16.03 23.02 0.37
CA ILE A 200 -16.38 21.75 1.00
C ILE A 200 -17.81 21.84 1.54
N LEU A 201 -18.64 20.79 1.34
CA LEU A 201 -20.08 20.77 1.69
C LEU A 201 -20.22 19.91 2.93
N GLY A 202 -19.59 19.36 3.63
CA GLY A 202 -19.84 18.49 4.78
C GLY A 202 -19.75 17.01 4.44
N SER A 203 -19.93 16.17 5.46
CA SER A 203 -19.83 14.71 5.39
C SER A 203 -18.54 14.22 4.73
N THR A 204 -17.42 14.93 5.01
CA THR A 204 -16.14 14.68 4.37
C THR A 204 -15.11 14.23 5.41
N LEU A 205 -14.34 13.18 5.08
CA LEU A 205 -13.22 12.69 5.86
C LEU A 205 -11.93 12.93 5.08
N ILE A 206 -11.01 13.72 5.63
CA ILE A 206 -9.69 13.99 5.04
C ILE A 206 -8.63 13.29 5.87
N GLY A 207 -7.94 12.31 5.25
CA GLY A 207 -6.82 11.57 5.81
C GLY A 207 -5.47 12.13 5.32
N ILE A 208 -4.54 12.34 6.26
CA ILE A 208 -3.15 12.70 5.97
C ILE A 208 -2.24 11.75 6.72
N GLY A 209 -1.59 10.85 5.98
CA GLY A 209 -0.85 9.75 6.56
C GLY A 209 -1.77 8.83 7.38
N ARG A 210 -1.45 8.68 8.68
CA ARG A 210 -2.23 7.83 9.61
C ARG A 210 -3.31 8.59 10.40
N ARG A 211 -3.50 9.86 10.16
CA ARG A 211 -4.48 10.70 10.87
C ARG A 211 -5.55 11.18 9.92
N SER A 212 -6.75 11.40 10.46
CA SER A 212 -7.86 11.93 9.71
C SER A 212 -8.60 13.01 10.49
N VAL A 213 -9.26 13.89 9.75
CA VAL A 213 -10.17 14.90 10.28
C VAL A 213 -11.49 14.82 9.52
N ARG A 214 -12.58 14.87 10.27
CA ARG A 214 -13.93 14.92 9.71
C ARG A 214 -14.39 16.37 9.61
N ILE A 215 -15.01 16.72 8.51
CA ILE A 215 -15.56 18.03 8.24
C ILE A 215 -17.05 17.83 7.97
N ASP A 216 -17.87 18.31 8.89
CA ASP A 216 -19.33 18.16 8.84
C ASP A 216 -20.01 19.47 8.41
N GLU A 217 -19.32 20.61 8.52
CA GLU A 217 -19.86 21.93 8.16
C GLU A 217 -19.27 22.43 6.83
N PRO A 218 -20.08 23.12 6.01
CA PRO A 218 -19.59 23.72 4.77
C PRO A 218 -18.52 24.79 5.05
N ARG A 219 -17.47 24.79 4.22
CA ARG A 219 -16.38 25.80 4.26
C ARG A 219 -15.95 26.19 2.86
N ARG A 220 -15.32 27.36 2.77
CA ARG A 220 -14.69 27.85 1.54
C ARG A 220 -13.18 28.00 1.73
N SER A 221 -12.44 27.80 0.66
CA SER A 221 -10.98 27.98 0.61
C SER A 221 -10.26 27.20 1.71
N LEU A 222 -10.43 25.88 1.76
CA LEU A 222 -9.84 25.02 2.78
C LEU A 222 -8.55 24.41 2.28
N VAL A 223 -7.51 24.54 3.09
CA VAL A 223 -6.24 23.82 2.95
C VAL A 223 -6.03 22.97 4.19
N VAL A 224 -5.81 21.67 4.01
CA VAL A 224 -5.55 20.71 5.10
C VAL A 224 -4.16 20.10 4.91
N TRP A 225 -3.35 20.14 5.95
CA TRP A 225 -2.00 19.58 5.95
C TRP A 225 -1.62 19.06 7.33
N MET A 226 -0.49 18.35 7.43
CA MET A 226 0.10 17.93 8.69
C MET A 226 1.27 18.84 9.06
N ASP A 227 1.32 19.30 10.30
CA ASP A 227 2.44 20.10 10.81
C ASP A 227 3.62 19.22 11.28
N LYS A 228 4.71 19.87 11.72
CA LYS A 228 5.92 19.19 12.21
C LYS A 228 5.66 18.35 13.48
N ASP A 229 4.62 18.70 14.25
CA ASP A 229 4.20 17.98 15.44
C ASP A 229 3.23 16.83 15.14
N ARG A 230 3.09 16.45 13.86
CA ARG A 230 2.15 15.43 13.38
C ARG A 230 0.70 15.70 13.76
N ARG A 231 0.29 16.97 13.76
CA ARG A 231 -1.09 17.39 13.96
C ARG A 231 -1.67 17.88 12.66
N ILE A 232 -2.93 17.50 12.37
CA ILE A 232 -3.64 18.03 11.23
C ILE A 232 -3.96 19.50 11.50
N ARG A 233 -3.62 20.35 10.55
CA ARG A 233 -3.92 21.77 10.52
C ARG A 233 -4.84 22.08 9.35
N MET A 234 -5.67 23.09 9.54
CA MET A 234 -6.61 23.59 8.53
C MET A 234 -6.56 25.11 8.51
N ARG A 235 -6.64 25.67 7.32
CA ARG A 235 -6.74 27.14 7.11
C ARG A 235 -7.76 27.40 6.03
#